data_ccda45deca48f48b48549eab0b9fae51
#
_entry.id   ccda45deca48f48b48549eab0b9fae51
#
_cell.length_a   1.000
_cell.length_b   1.000
_cell.length_c   1.000
_cell.angle_alpha   90.00
_cell.angle_beta   90.00
_cell.angle_gamma   90.00
#
_symmetry.space_group_name_H-M   'P 1'
#
loop_
_entity.id
_entity.type
_entity.pdbx_description
1 polymer ?
#
loop_
_entity_poly.entity_id
_entity_poly.type
_entity_poly.pdbx_seq_one_letter_code
_entity_poly.pdbx_strand_id
1 'polypeptide(L)'
;PFPWGEEMKRENANFYASRDPFEDMRSFGSRTTPVGFYNGQIYDGYATLDSASPYGLYDMAGNVWQWTANVYEGMHYRFMRGGSKDTYEMDLRIWVRNNATPTYYSPGVGFRCVR
;
A
#
# COMPACT_ATOMS: atom_id res chain seq x y z
N PRO A 1 7.24 -12.63 -2.81
CA PRO A 1 6.75 -11.56 -3.68
C PRO A 1 6.15 -10.36 -2.93
N PHE A 2 5.82 -10.52 -1.66
CA PHE A 2 5.26 -9.43 -0.85
C PHE A 2 6.24 -9.03 0.26
N PRO A 3 6.13 -7.81 0.83
CA PRO A 3 7.04 -7.38 1.89
C PRO A 3 7.07 -8.31 3.11
N TRP A 4 5.96 -8.96 3.41
CA TRP A 4 5.81 -9.87 4.55
C TRP A 4 6.07 -11.34 4.21
N GLY A 5 6.24 -11.71 2.93
CA GLY A 5 6.53 -13.10 2.55
C GLY A 5 5.84 -13.54 1.26
N GLU A 6 5.52 -14.82 1.21
CA GLU A 6 5.08 -15.51 -0.01
C GLU A 6 3.59 -15.39 -0.29
N GLU A 7 2.76 -15.40 0.75
CA GLU A 7 1.32 -15.46 0.61
C GLU A 7 0.66 -14.09 0.80
N MET A 8 -0.39 -13.86 0.03
CA MET A 8 -1.25 -12.69 0.15
C MET A 8 -2.61 -13.10 0.68
N LYS A 9 -3.00 -12.49 1.80
CA LYS A 9 -4.35 -12.61 2.34
C LYS A 9 -4.93 -11.22 2.50
N ARG A 10 -6.26 -11.12 2.48
CA ARG A 10 -6.92 -9.80 2.61
C ARG A 10 -6.60 -9.10 3.93
N GLU A 11 -6.26 -9.87 4.96
CA GLU A 11 -5.89 -9.35 6.28
C GLU A 11 -4.44 -8.82 6.35
N ASN A 12 -3.70 -8.87 5.24
CA ASN A 12 -2.33 -8.36 5.16
C ASN A 12 -2.23 -6.89 4.79
N ALA A 13 -3.20 -6.34 4.07
CA ALA A 13 -3.05 -5.00 3.54
C ALA A 13 -4.39 -4.36 3.15
N ASN A 14 -4.38 -3.05 3.01
CA ASN A 14 -5.48 -2.29 2.46
C ASN A 14 -5.31 -2.19 0.94
N PHE A 15 -6.12 -2.93 0.20
CA PHE A 15 -6.15 -2.94 -1.27
C PHE A 15 -7.60 -3.07 -1.75
N TYR A 16 -7.83 -3.01 -3.04
CA TYR A 16 -9.18 -3.06 -3.60
C TYR A 16 -9.88 -4.38 -3.22
N ALA A 17 -11.05 -4.27 -2.62
CA ALA A 17 -11.86 -5.39 -2.16
C ALA A 17 -11.21 -6.21 -1.02
N SER A 18 -10.32 -5.62 -0.24
CA SER A 18 -9.74 -6.27 0.94
C SER A 18 -10.76 -6.51 2.06
N ARG A 19 -11.86 -5.76 2.03
CA ARG A 19 -12.94 -5.83 3.02
C ARG A 19 -12.51 -5.48 4.43
N ASP A 20 -11.54 -4.58 4.55
CA ASP A 20 -11.18 -4.02 5.85
C ASP A 20 -12.21 -2.98 6.32
N PRO A 21 -12.16 -2.58 7.59
CA PRO A 21 -13.16 -1.65 8.15
C PRO A 21 -13.19 -0.26 7.48
N PHE A 22 -12.18 0.09 6.70
CA PHE A 22 -12.07 1.39 6.04
C PHE A 22 -12.53 1.35 4.58
N GLU A 23 -12.89 0.17 4.09
CA GLU A 23 -13.40 0.02 2.73
C GLU A 23 -14.87 0.40 2.65
N ASP A 24 -15.19 1.27 1.70
CA ASP A 24 -16.58 1.63 1.40
C ASP A 24 -16.85 1.47 -0.09
N MET A 25 -17.43 0.33 -0.43
CA MET A 25 -17.79 0.01 -1.82
C MET A 25 -19.08 0.69 -2.28
N ARG A 26 -19.77 1.42 -1.40
CA ARG A 26 -21.09 2.00 -1.71
C ARG A 26 -21.02 3.41 -2.27
N SER A 27 -20.01 4.18 -1.87
CA SER A 27 -19.97 5.60 -2.24
C SER A 27 -18.69 6.02 -2.97
N PHE A 28 -17.60 6.16 -2.28
CA PHE A 28 -16.38 6.77 -2.82
C PHE A 28 -15.19 5.84 -2.85
N GLY A 29 -15.42 4.56 -2.69
CA GLY A 29 -14.36 3.57 -2.62
C GLY A 29 -13.66 3.54 -1.28
N SER A 30 -12.52 2.87 -1.24
CA SER A 30 -11.80 2.63 0.00
C SER A 30 -11.12 3.89 0.52
N ARG A 31 -11.06 3.98 1.86
CA ARG A 31 -10.28 5.00 2.55
C ARG A 31 -8.93 4.45 2.95
N THR A 32 -8.02 5.33 3.32
CA THR A 32 -6.73 4.92 3.88
C THR A 32 -6.92 4.33 5.27
N THR A 33 -6.05 3.39 5.64
CA THR A 33 -5.99 2.84 6.99
C THR A 33 -4.99 3.63 7.83
N PRO A 34 -5.14 3.62 9.16
CA PRO A 34 -4.11 4.18 10.04
C PRO A 34 -2.76 3.49 9.81
N VAL A 35 -1.69 4.25 9.96
CA VAL A 35 -0.32 3.73 9.81
C VAL A 35 -0.09 2.59 10.80
N GLY A 36 0.44 1.48 10.30
CA GLY A 36 0.73 0.30 11.12
C GLY A 36 -0.49 -0.53 11.49
N PHE A 37 -1.62 -0.34 10.82
CA PHE A 37 -2.86 -1.07 11.14
C PHE A 37 -2.69 -2.59 11.01
N TYR A 38 -1.96 -3.06 9.99
CA TYR A 38 -1.78 -4.49 9.73
C TYR A 38 -0.60 -5.05 10.55
N ASN A 39 -0.77 -5.11 11.85
CA ASN A 39 0.27 -5.46 12.83
C ASN A 39 -0.02 -6.76 13.61
N GLY A 40 -1.01 -7.53 13.17
CA GLY A 40 -1.39 -8.77 13.82
C GLY A 40 -2.41 -8.62 14.95
N GLN A 41 -2.83 -7.40 15.26
CA GLN A 41 -3.82 -7.15 16.30
C GLN A 41 -5.25 -7.27 15.77
N ILE A 42 -6.20 -7.38 16.70
CA ILE A 42 -7.64 -7.44 16.38
C ILE A 42 -8.26 -6.08 16.73
N TYR A 43 -8.96 -5.49 15.76
CA TYR A 43 -9.62 -4.18 15.89
C TYR A 43 -11.11 -4.35 15.70
N ASP A 44 -11.90 -4.26 16.76
CA ASP A 44 -13.36 -4.40 16.73
C ASP A 44 -13.84 -5.63 15.94
N GLY A 45 -13.21 -6.78 16.22
CA GLY A 45 -13.52 -8.03 15.56
C GLY A 45 -12.83 -8.27 14.21
N TYR A 46 -12.12 -7.28 13.67
CA TYR A 46 -11.33 -7.46 12.46
C TYR A 46 -9.89 -7.87 12.83
N ALA A 47 -9.54 -9.12 12.53
CA ALA A 47 -8.21 -9.66 12.81
C ALA A 47 -7.26 -9.34 11.66
N THR A 48 -6.21 -8.58 11.95
CA THR A 48 -5.15 -8.32 10.98
C THR A 48 -4.05 -9.36 11.10
N LEU A 49 -3.25 -9.49 10.03
CA LEU A 49 -2.00 -10.25 10.06
C LEU A 49 -0.83 -9.28 10.20
N ASP A 50 0.23 -9.74 10.85
CA ASP A 50 1.44 -8.95 10.98
C ASP A 50 2.16 -8.89 9.64
N SER A 51 2.09 -7.75 9.00
CA SER A 51 2.59 -7.53 7.64
C SER A 51 3.86 -6.68 7.61
N ALA A 52 4.64 -6.72 8.67
CA ALA A 52 5.95 -6.07 8.69
C ALA A 52 6.88 -6.69 7.65
N SER A 53 7.71 -5.84 7.03
CA SER A 53 8.82 -6.31 6.21
C SER A 53 9.92 -6.92 7.10
N PRO A 54 10.93 -7.60 6.52
CA PRO A 54 12.06 -8.11 7.31
C PRO A 54 12.79 -7.03 8.10
N TYR A 55 12.64 -5.77 7.72
CA TYR A 55 13.23 -4.62 8.41
C TYR A 55 12.30 -3.99 9.45
N GLY A 56 11.13 -4.59 9.69
CA GLY A 56 10.17 -4.09 10.65
C GLY A 56 9.33 -2.91 10.18
N LEU A 57 9.25 -2.68 8.87
CA LEU A 57 8.46 -1.58 8.30
C LEU A 57 7.06 -2.07 7.91
N TYR A 58 6.05 -1.30 8.32
CA TYR A 58 4.65 -1.55 7.98
C TYR A 58 4.21 -0.73 6.77
N ASP A 59 3.08 -1.12 6.19
CA ASP A 59 2.45 -0.42 5.06
C ASP A 59 3.36 -0.30 3.83
N MET A 60 4.27 -1.25 3.65
CA MET A 60 5.14 -1.29 2.47
C MET A 60 4.37 -1.72 1.21
N ALA A 61 3.19 -2.28 1.37
CA ALA A 61 2.28 -2.62 0.28
C ALA A 61 0.84 -2.31 0.70
N GLY A 62 0.06 -1.80 -0.25
CA GLY A 62 -1.31 -1.36 0.00
C GLY A 62 -1.38 0.03 0.64
N ASN A 63 -2.59 0.43 1.00
CA ASN A 63 -2.91 1.73 1.55
C ASN A 63 -2.73 2.85 0.50
N VAL A 64 -1.52 3.34 0.31
CA VAL A 64 -1.21 4.34 -0.73
C VAL A 64 0.06 3.95 -1.47
N TRP A 65 0.13 4.27 -2.77
CA TRP A 65 1.38 4.26 -3.51
C TRP A 65 2.37 5.19 -2.83
N GLN A 66 3.62 4.78 -2.78
CA GLN A 66 4.66 5.57 -2.11
C GLN A 66 5.72 5.99 -3.10
N TRP A 67 6.02 7.29 -3.11
CA TRP A 67 7.08 7.84 -3.93
C TRP A 67 8.43 7.23 -3.57
N THR A 68 9.25 6.98 -4.60
CA THR A 68 10.65 6.59 -4.43
C THR A 68 11.55 7.67 -4.99
N ALA A 69 12.84 7.59 -4.67
CA ALA A 69 13.83 8.51 -5.20
C ALA A 69 14.19 8.22 -6.66
N ASN A 70 13.80 7.05 -7.18
CA ASN A 70 14.12 6.63 -8.53
C ASN A 70 13.40 7.47 -9.57
N VAL A 71 14.12 7.87 -10.61
CA VAL A 71 13.63 8.69 -11.72
C VAL A 71 13.55 7.83 -12.96
N TYR A 72 12.51 8.06 -13.77
CA TYR A 72 12.46 7.49 -15.11
C TYR A 72 13.41 8.31 -16.00
N GLU A 73 14.52 7.71 -16.42
CA GLU A 73 15.58 8.39 -17.16
C GLU A 73 15.06 8.98 -18.48
N GLY A 74 15.41 10.24 -18.75
CA GLY A 74 14.98 10.98 -19.93
C GLY A 74 13.54 11.52 -19.87
N MET A 75 12.81 11.19 -18.82
CA MET A 75 11.44 11.66 -18.59
C MET A 75 11.39 12.28 -17.20
N HIS A 76 10.59 13.27 -16.96
CA HIS A 76 10.49 13.91 -15.64
C HIS A 76 9.54 13.14 -14.71
N TYR A 77 9.55 11.81 -14.80
CA TYR A 77 8.71 10.95 -13.99
C TYR A 77 9.48 10.33 -12.83
N ARG A 78 8.79 10.10 -11.73
CA ARG A 78 9.33 9.36 -10.59
C ARG A 78 8.52 8.09 -10.39
N PHE A 79 9.17 7.07 -9.87
CA PHE A 79 8.53 5.79 -9.58
C PHE A 79 7.82 5.81 -8.23
N MET A 80 6.73 5.07 -8.18
CA MET A 80 6.00 4.76 -6.97
C MET A 80 5.94 3.23 -6.81
N ARG A 81 5.87 2.77 -5.57
CA ARG A 81 5.80 1.35 -5.27
C ARG A 81 4.74 1.06 -4.22
N GLY A 82 4.39 -0.22 -4.12
CA GLY A 82 3.57 -0.77 -3.06
C GLY A 82 2.09 -0.96 -3.38
N GLY A 83 1.62 -0.40 -4.46
CA GLY A 83 0.17 -0.40 -4.74
C GLY A 83 -0.59 0.49 -3.77
N SER A 84 -1.91 0.47 -3.84
CA SER A 84 -2.77 1.31 -3.00
C SER A 84 -4.08 0.60 -2.65
N LYS A 85 -4.88 1.28 -1.86
CA LYS A 85 -6.26 0.87 -1.52
C LYS A 85 -7.16 0.68 -2.75
N ASP A 86 -6.78 1.24 -3.88
CA ASP A 86 -7.57 1.20 -5.12
C ASP A 86 -7.01 0.21 -6.15
N THR A 87 -5.91 -0.48 -5.85
CA THR A 87 -5.29 -1.45 -6.76
C THR A 87 -5.52 -2.88 -6.28
N TYR A 88 -5.37 -3.82 -7.22
CA TYR A 88 -5.51 -5.25 -6.92
C TYR A 88 -4.24 -5.79 -6.26
N GLU A 89 -4.35 -6.98 -5.69
CA GLU A 89 -3.24 -7.63 -4.98
C GLU A 89 -1.98 -7.78 -5.83
N MET A 90 -2.12 -7.92 -7.15
CA MET A 90 -0.96 -8.05 -8.04
C MET A 90 -0.04 -6.83 -8.00
N ASP A 91 -0.59 -5.64 -7.74
CA ASP A 91 0.18 -4.41 -7.65
C ASP A 91 0.92 -4.25 -6.33
N LEU A 92 0.61 -5.09 -5.35
CA LEU A 92 1.26 -5.08 -4.04
C LEU A 92 2.58 -5.86 -4.02
N ARG A 93 2.90 -6.55 -5.11
CA ARG A 93 4.15 -7.31 -5.21
C ARG A 93 5.36 -6.37 -5.22
N ILE A 94 6.44 -6.81 -4.61
CA ILE A 94 7.63 -5.97 -4.39
C ILE A 94 8.30 -5.47 -5.69
N TRP A 95 8.12 -6.16 -6.81
CA TRP A 95 8.72 -5.75 -8.09
C TRP A 95 7.83 -4.81 -8.90
N VAL A 96 6.57 -4.63 -8.51
CA VAL A 96 5.65 -3.75 -9.24
C VAL A 96 5.97 -2.30 -8.93
N ARG A 97 6.01 -1.48 -9.97
CA ARG A 97 6.21 -0.05 -9.85
C ARG A 97 5.30 0.68 -10.83
N ASN A 98 4.92 1.88 -10.45
CA ASN A 98 4.18 2.80 -11.29
C ASN A 98 4.98 4.10 -11.37
N ASN A 99 4.58 5.03 -12.22
CA ASN A 99 5.27 6.30 -12.34
C ASN A 99 4.27 7.43 -12.56
N ALA A 100 4.69 8.63 -12.19
CA ALA A 100 3.92 9.84 -12.43
C ALA A 100 4.85 11.06 -12.39
N THR A 101 4.34 12.19 -12.89
CA THR A 101 5.07 13.46 -12.74
C THR A 101 5.19 13.83 -11.27
N PRO A 102 6.26 14.53 -10.86
CA PRO A 102 6.46 14.89 -9.45
C PRO A 102 5.36 15.76 -8.84
N THR A 103 4.56 16.40 -9.68
CA THR A 103 3.43 17.24 -9.24
C THR A 103 2.13 16.47 -9.08
N TYR A 104 2.11 15.19 -9.47
CA TYR A 104 0.91 14.34 -9.36
C TYR A 104 0.56 14.09 -7.89
N TYR A 105 -0.72 14.16 -7.59
CA TYR A 105 -1.24 13.79 -6.27
C TYR A 105 -2.61 13.14 -6.42
N SER A 106 -2.93 12.26 -5.49
CA SER A 106 -4.25 11.64 -5.39
C SER A 106 -4.44 11.05 -3.98
N PRO A 107 -5.68 10.68 -3.60
CA PRO A 107 -5.91 10.01 -2.32
C PRO A 107 -5.20 8.65 -2.19
N GLY A 108 -4.75 8.07 -3.29
CA GLY A 108 -4.03 6.80 -3.30
C GLY A 108 -2.52 6.93 -3.39
N VAL A 109 -1.97 8.13 -3.20
CA VAL A 109 -0.53 8.39 -3.30
C VAL A 109 -0.04 9.10 -2.05
N GLY A 110 1.07 8.65 -1.51
CA GLY A 110 1.70 9.24 -0.33
C GLY A 110 3.21 9.05 -0.34
N PHE A 111 3.82 9.24 0.82
CA PHE A 111 5.27 9.12 0.95
C PHE A 111 5.64 8.72 2.37
N ARG A 112 6.87 8.26 2.53
CA ARG A 112 7.51 8.12 3.83
C ARG A 112 8.94 8.65 3.74
N CYS A 113 9.42 9.20 4.85
CA CYS A 113 10.78 9.70 4.94
C CYS A 113 11.74 8.55 5.23
N VAL A 114 12.93 8.63 4.64
CA VAL A 114 14.03 7.67 4.85
C VAL A 114 15.26 8.46 5.27
N ARG A 115 15.97 7.92 6.23
CA ARG A 115 17.25 8.50 6.68
C ARG A 115 18.43 7.69 6.16
#